data_dd10958aa90f24238f4692cfc2e16ffa
#
_entry.id   dd10958aa90f24238f4692cfc2e16ffa
#
_cell.length_a   1.000
_cell.length_b   1.000
_cell.length_c   1.000
_cell.angle_alpha   90.00
_cell.angle_beta   90.00
_cell.angle_gamma   90.00
#
_symmetry.space_group_name_H-M   'P 1'
#
loop_
_entity.id
_entity.type
_entity.pdbx_description
1 polymer ?
#
loop_
_entity_poly.entity_id
_entity_poly.type
_entity_poly.pdbx_seq_one_letter_code
_entity_poly.pdbx_strand_id
1 'polypeptide(L)'
;RDSVTRLCYCGSVLHTRAARAHATREPLQFGAEIYGHAGLEADLEIIELAKASLLVADVGSVTLDMTDVRIVDALLQGQTLSAAAQAAIHTALAAKDVAELTKLTRQLPASVANGLCALPQLYGDVQVLDEAQKCLPSSPLMDSALQNLKWLAQRLGDVRTTFDLADLRGYAYYTGVRFALFGGDG
;
A
#
# COMPACT_ATOMS: atom_id res chain seq x y z
N ARG A 1 -11.48 5.25 28.43
CA ARG A 1 -10.36 4.74 27.60
C ARG A 1 -10.93 3.57 26.82
N ASP A 2 -11.07 3.74 25.53
CA ASP A 2 -11.43 2.63 24.66
C ASP A 2 -10.31 1.60 24.75
N SER A 3 -10.69 0.36 25.05
CA SER A 3 -9.72 -0.73 25.18
C SER A 3 -9.27 -1.16 23.79
N VAL A 4 -7.96 -1.32 23.59
CA VAL A 4 -7.43 -1.92 22.36
C VAL A 4 -7.92 -3.37 22.28
N THR A 5 -8.59 -3.71 21.19
CA THR A 5 -9.14 -5.05 20.96
C THR A 5 -8.38 -5.73 19.84
N ARG A 6 -7.95 -6.97 20.05
CA ARG A 6 -7.29 -7.82 19.06
C ARG A 6 -8.19 -8.99 18.74
N LEU A 7 -8.52 -9.16 17.49
CA LEU A 7 -9.37 -10.25 16.98
C LEU A 7 -8.59 -11.06 15.95
N CYS A 8 -8.85 -12.35 15.89
CA CYS A 8 -8.38 -13.21 14.83
C CYS A 8 -9.51 -14.15 14.37
N TYR A 9 -9.41 -14.59 13.14
CA TYR A 9 -10.35 -15.52 12.55
C TYR A 9 -9.62 -16.54 11.67
N CYS A 10 -10.20 -17.72 11.54
CA CYS A 10 -9.78 -18.75 10.59
C CYS A 10 -11.03 -19.50 10.12
N GLY A 11 -11.24 -19.57 8.82
CA GLY A 11 -12.39 -20.25 8.23
C GLY A 11 -12.45 -20.14 6.71
N SER A 12 -13.35 -20.90 6.11
CA SER A 12 -13.61 -20.81 4.67
C SER A 12 -14.30 -19.48 4.32
N VAL A 13 -13.85 -18.85 3.24
CA VAL A 13 -14.50 -17.67 2.64
C VAL A 13 -14.98 -18.01 1.24
N LEU A 14 -16.07 -17.37 0.81
CA LEU A 14 -16.64 -17.60 -0.51
C LEU A 14 -16.35 -16.43 -1.44
N HIS A 15 -15.65 -16.70 -2.53
CA HIS A 15 -15.45 -15.74 -3.60
C HIS A 15 -16.53 -15.90 -4.69
N THR A 16 -17.19 -14.82 -5.09
CA THR A 16 -18.19 -14.83 -6.17
C THR A 16 -17.56 -15.17 -7.53
N ARG A 17 -16.27 -14.82 -7.69
CA ARG A 17 -15.46 -15.15 -8.88
C ARG A 17 -14.13 -15.75 -8.44
N ALA A 18 -13.66 -16.78 -9.15
CA ALA A 18 -12.33 -17.31 -8.95
C ALA A 18 -11.27 -16.26 -9.34
N ALA A 19 -10.24 -16.11 -8.51
CA ALA A 19 -9.16 -15.14 -8.77
C ALA A 19 -8.30 -15.52 -9.99
N ARG A 20 -8.21 -16.82 -10.30
CA ARG A 20 -7.47 -17.37 -11.44
C ARG A 20 -8.18 -18.60 -11.96
N ALA A 21 -7.86 -19.03 -13.20
CA ALA A 21 -8.27 -20.34 -13.70
C ALA A 21 -7.81 -21.44 -12.72
N HIS A 22 -8.71 -22.36 -12.36
CA HIS A 22 -8.47 -23.44 -11.40
C HIS A 22 -8.30 -23.01 -9.92
N ALA A 23 -8.44 -21.73 -9.57
CA ALA A 23 -8.46 -21.32 -8.17
C ALA A 23 -9.77 -21.75 -7.49
N THR A 24 -9.69 -22.24 -6.25
CA THR A 24 -10.88 -22.51 -5.45
C THR A 24 -11.67 -21.23 -5.22
N ARG A 25 -13.01 -21.35 -5.21
CA ARG A 25 -13.90 -20.27 -4.81
C ARG A 25 -14.18 -20.25 -3.31
N GLU A 26 -13.69 -21.27 -2.61
CA GLU A 26 -13.85 -21.44 -1.17
C GLU A 26 -12.46 -21.68 -0.52
N PRO A 27 -11.55 -20.66 -0.54
CA PRO A 27 -10.28 -20.80 0.12
C PRO A 27 -10.45 -20.73 1.64
N LEU A 28 -9.56 -21.41 2.38
CA LEU A 28 -9.38 -21.18 3.80
C LEU A 28 -8.64 -19.85 3.96
N GLN A 29 -9.20 -18.97 4.79
CA GLN A 29 -8.60 -17.68 5.12
C GLN A 29 -8.40 -17.59 6.63
N PHE A 30 -7.26 -17.06 7.05
CA PHE A 30 -7.05 -16.59 8.41
C PHE A 30 -6.62 -15.13 8.38
N GLY A 31 -6.91 -14.41 9.46
CA GLY A 31 -6.55 -13.00 9.56
C GLY A 31 -6.61 -12.53 11.01
N ALA A 32 -6.05 -11.34 11.22
CA ALA A 32 -6.08 -10.65 12.50
C ALA A 32 -6.36 -9.16 12.30
N GLU A 33 -6.99 -8.56 13.28
CA GLU A 33 -7.42 -7.15 13.26
C GLU A 33 -7.19 -6.52 14.64
N ILE A 34 -6.75 -5.27 14.66
CA ILE A 34 -6.56 -4.46 15.87
C ILE A 34 -7.50 -3.25 15.79
N TYR A 35 -8.33 -3.09 16.81
CA TYR A 35 -9.26 -1.97 16.94
C TYR A 35 -8.89 -1.10 18.13
N GLY A 36 -9.19 0.20 18.05
CA GLY A 36 -9.00 1.15 19.15
C GLY A 36 -7.57 1.66 19.30
N HIS A 37 -6.68 1.42 18.32
CA HIS A 37 -5.33 1.97 18.28
C HIS A 37 -5.01 2.50 16.88
N ALA A 38 -4.65 3.78 16.78
CA ALA A 38 -4.38 4.47 15.51
C ALA A 38 -2.88 4.69 15.25
N GLY A 39 -2.01 4.16 16.10
CA GLY A 39 -0.54 4.33 15.97
C GLY A 39 0.09 3.27 15.07
N LEU A 40 1.25 3.59 14.52
CA LEU A 40 2.06 2.68 13.68
C LEU A 40 2.48 1.39 14.38
N GLU A 41 2.41 1.36 15.71
CA GLU A 41 2.67 0.16 16.51
C GLU A 41 1.66 -0.95 16.20
N ALA A 42 0.39 -0.58 15.85
CA ALA A 42 -0.60 -1.56 15.41
C ALA A 42 -0.26 -2.13 14.02
N ASP A 43 0.16 -1.27 13.09
CA ASP A 43 0.62 -1.72 11.77
C ASP A 43 1.84 -2.65 11.90
N LEU A 44 2.81 -2.27 12.73
CA LEU A 44 4.00 -3.09 13.01
C LEU A 44 3.61 -4.45 13.60
N GLU A 45 2.70 -4.48 14.61
CA GLU A 45 2.24 -5.72 15.24
C GLU A 45 1.56 -6.66 14.22
N ILE A 46 0.73 -6.12 13.32
CA ILE A 46 0.07 -6.92 12.29
C ILE A 46 1.06 -7.45 11.25
N ILE A 47 2.04 -6.66 10.84
CA ILE A 47 3.08 -7.11 9.91
C ILE A 47 3.93 -8.23 10.54
N GLU A 48 4.35 -8.06 11.79
CA GLU A 48 5.11 -9.07 12.52
C GLU A 48 4.31 -10.36 12.72
N LEU A 49 3.01 -10.26 13.03
CA LEU A 49 2.14 -11.42 13.13
C LEU A 49 1.99 -12.14 11.77
N ALA A 50 1.85 -11.39 10.67
CA ALA A 50 1.76 -11.96 9.34
C ALA A 50 3.06 -12.70 8.96
N LYS A 51 4.24 -12.12 9.25
CA LYS A 51 5.55 -12.77 9.07
C LYS A 51 5.65 -14.08 9.88
N ALA A 52 5.31 -14.01 11.17
CA ALA A 52 5.33 -15.18 12.05
C ALA A 52 4.40 -16.29 11.56
N SER A 53 3.23 -15.93 11.04
CA SER A 53 2.27 -16.89 10.49
C SER A 53 2.81 -17.62 9.26
N LEU A 54 3.52 -16.91 8.37
CA LEU A 54 4.16 -17.51 7.20
C LEU A 54 5.32 -18.43 7.59
N LEU A 55 6.09 -18.05 8.61
CA LEU A 55 7.16 -18.90 9.16
C LEU A 55 6.60 -20.22 9.72
N VAL A 56 5.50 -20.16 10.48
CA VAL A 56 4.82 -21.37 11.00
C VAL A 56 4.25 -22.23 9.88
N ALA A 57 3.82 -21.61 8.77
CA ALA A 57 3.34 -22.31 7.58
C ALA A 57 4.47 -22.86 6.68
N ASP A 58 5.73 -22.78 7.13
CA ASP A 58 6.92 -23.23 6.40
C ASP A 58 7.05 -22.56 5.02
N VAL A 59 6.59 -21.32 4.90
CA VAL A 59 6.86 -20.48 3.74
C VAL A 59 8.29 -19.96 3.90
N GLY A 60 9.15 -20.27 2.94
CA GLY A 60 10.57 -19.92 2.98
C GLY A 60 10.84 -18.41 3.04
N SER A 61 11.80 -17.92 2.28
CA SER A 61 12.09 -16.48 2.25
C SER A 61 10.87 -15.67 1.79
N VAL A 62 10.60 -14.56 2.45
CA VAL A 62 9.52 -13.64 2.08
C VAL A 62 10.08 -12.24 1.81
N THR A 63 9.47 -11.54 0.88
CA THR A 63 9.68 -10.11 0.66
C THR A 63 8.45 -9.35 1.13
N LEU A 64 8.65 -8.34 1.96
CA LEU A 64 7.62 -7.42 2.40
C LEU A 64 7.58 -6.23 1.44
N ASP A 65 6.45 -6.02 0.78
CA ASP A 65 6.21 -4.85 -0.06
C ASP A 65 5.24 -3.91 0.64
N MET A 66 5.58 -2.62 0.72
CA MET A 66 4.79 -1.62 1.42
C MET A 66 4.48 -0.40 0.55
N THR A 67 3.33 0.18 0.80
CA THR A 67 2.91 1.50 0.29
C THR A 67 2.07 2.23 1.32
N ASP A 68 1.77 3.50 1.05
CA ASP A 68 0.82 4.28 1.84
C ASP A 68 -0.11 5.03 0.90
N VAL A 69 -1.40 4.74 0.99
CA VAL A 69 -2.42 5.32 0.10
C VAL A 69 -2.50 6.85 0.22
N ARG A 70 -2.10 7.40 1.37
CA ARG A 70 -2.07 8.84 1.62
C ARG A 70 -1.11 9.61 0.72
N ILE A 71 -0.14 8.93 0.07
CA ILE A 71 0.76 9.55 -0.92
C ILE A 71 -0.04 10.07 -2.11
N VAL A 72 -0.97 9.26 -2.64
CA VAL A 72 -1.84 9.69 -3.74
C VAL A 72 -2.86 10.73 -3.26
N ASP A 73 -3.42 10.53 -2.06
CA ASP A 73 -4.33 11.52 -1.45
C ASP A 73 -3.67 12.88 -1.28
N ALA A 74 -2.40 12.92 -0.85
CA ALA A 74 -1.63 14.15 -0.70
C ALA A 74 -1.44 14.89 -2.04
N LEU A 75 -1.22 14.17 -3.13
CA LEU A 75 -1.12 14.74 -4.47
C LEU A 75 -2.46 15.29 -4.97
N LEU A 76 -3.55 14.59 -4.67
CA LEU A 76 -4.90 14.98 -5.13
C LEU A 76 -5.59 15.98 -4.19
N GLN A 77 -5.02 16.24 -3.02
CA GLN A 77 -5.58 17.14 -2.03
C GLN A 77 -5.79 18.55 -2.60
N GLY A 78 -7.00 19.09 -2.42
CA GLY A 78 -7.37 20.42 -2.93
C GLY A 78 -7.68 20.46 -4.44
N GLN A 79 -7.60 19.34 -5.15
CA GLN A 79 -7.98 19.27 -6.56
C GLN A 79 -9.49 18.99 -6.70
N THR A 80 -10.16 19.76 -7.57
CA THR A 80 -11.57 19.50 -7.88
C THR A 80 -11.67 18.50 -9.01
N LEU A 81 -11.79 17.22 -8.66
CA LEU A 81 -11.93 16.11 -9.61
C LEU A 81 -13.30 15.46 -9.47
N SER A 82 -13.89 15.05 -10.59
CA SER A 82 -15.05 14.16 -10.54
C SER A 82 -14.63 12.76 -10.07
N ALA A 83 -15.56 12.01 -9.48
CA ALA A 83 -15.30 10.63 -9.06
C ALA A 83 -14.79 9.75 -10.24
N ALA A 84 -15.31 9.99 -11.45
CA ALA A 84 -14.86 9.30 -12.66
C ALA A 84 -13.41 9.64 -13.03
N ALA A 85 -13.00 10.92 -12.92
CA ALA A 85 -11.63 11.34 -13.20
C ALA A 85 -10.65 10.76 -12.16
N GLN A 86 -11.03 10.77 -10.88
CA GLN A 86 -10.23 10.14 -9.82
C GLN A 86 -10.07 8.64 -10.04
N ALA A 87 -11.16 7.93 -10.36
CA ALA A 87 -11.10 6.49 -10.65
C ALA A 87 -10.22 6.19 -11.88
N ALA A 88 -10.26 7.03 -12.92
CA ALA A 88 -9.39 6.88 -14.09
C ALA A 88 -7.91 7.06 -13.73
N ILE A 89 -7.56 8.06 -12.91
CA ILE A 89 -6.19 8.27 -12.41
C ILE A 89 -5.73 7.05 -11.60
N HIS A 90 -6.55 6.54 -10.68
CA HIS A 90 -6.22 5.34 -9.89
C HIS A 90 -6.01 4.10 -10.79
N THR A 91 -6.83 3.93 -11.81
CA THR A 91 -6.67 2.83 -12.77
C THR A 91 -5.37 2.95 -13.55
N ALA A 92 -5.02 4.15 -14.01
CA ALA A 92 -3.78 4.40 -14.74
C ALA A 92 -2.54 4.22 -13.84
N LEU A 93 -2.59 4.64 -12.57
CA LEU A 93 -1.54 4.39 -11.59
C LEU A 93 -1.33 2.89 -11.33
N ALA A 94 -2.41 2.16 -11.08
CA ALA A 94 -2.36 0.71 -10.85
C ALA A 94 -1.82 -0.07 -12.07
N ALA A 95 -2.09 0.44 -13.29
CA ALA A 95 -1.55 -0.09 -14.54
C ALA A 95 -0.14 0.42 -14.87
N LYS A 96 0.39 1.38 -14.08
CA LYS A 96 1.64 2.11 -14.34
C LYS A 96 1.68 2.77 -15.73
N ASP A 97 0.51 3.19 -16.25
CA ASP A 97 0.36 3.81 -17.56
C ASP A 97 0.65 5.31 -17.49
N VAL A 98 1.93 5.66 -17.64
CA VAL A 98 2.41 7.05 -17.62
C VAL A 98 1.82 7.86 -18.79
N ALA A 99 1.57 7.24 -19.94
CA ALA A 99 1.00 7.93 -21.10
C ALA A 99 -0.44 8.36 -20.82
N GLU A 100 -1.23 7.49 -20.21
CA GLU A 100 -2.60 7.81 -19.81
C GLU A 100 -2.63 8.82 -18.65
N LEU A 101 -1.76 8.66 -17.63
CA LEU A 101 -1.60 9.65 -16.57
C LEU A 101 -1.31 11.05 -17.11
N THR A 102 -0.39 11.16 -18.07
CA THR A 102 -0.07 12.44 -18.71
C THR A 102 -1.30 13.10 -19.36
N LYS A 103 -2.22 12.31 -19.95
CA LYS A 103 -3.45 12.84 -20.53
C LYS A 103 -4.45 13.27 -19.46
N LEU A 104 -4.67 12.41 -18.47
CA LEU A 104 -5.65 12.63 -17.40
C LEU A 104 -5.29 13.83 -16.50
N THR A 105 -3.99 14.12 -16.36
CA THR A 105 -3.49 15.17 -15.46
C THR A 105 -3.23 16.51 -16.12
N ARG A 106 -3.50 16.65 -17.45
CA ARG A 106 -3.20 17.89 -18.23
C ARG A 106 -3.79 19.18 -17.66
N GLN A 107 -4.93 19.09 -16.98
CA GLN A 107 -5.61 20.26 -16.41
C GLN A 107 -5.26 20.51 -14.94
N LEU A 108 -4.43 19.62 -14.35
CA LEU A 108 -3.97 19.78 -12.98
C LEU A 108 -2.75 20.70 -12.90
N PRO A 109 -2.47 21.28 -11.73
CA PRO A 109 -1.22 22.02 -11.52
C PRO A 109 0.00 21.17 -11.88
N ALA A 110 1.02 21.78 -12.46
CA ALA A 110 2.21 21.06 -12.94
C ALA A 110 2.90 20.20 -11.85
N SER A 111 2.94 20.68 -10.61
CA SER A 111 3.49 19.92 -9.48
C SER A 111 2.71 18.63 -9.20
N VAL A 112 1.38 18.68 -9.27
CA VAL A 112 0.50 17.51 -9.07
C VAL A 112 0.64 16.54 -10.24
N ALA A 113 0.56 17.05 -11.48
CA ALA A 113 0.69 16.23 -12.69
C ALA A 113 2.05 15.51 -12.74
N ASN A 114 3.14 16.22 -12.47
CA ASN A 114 4.49 15.65 -12.43
C ASN A 114 4.61 14.61 -11.31
N GLY A 115 4.07 14.88 -10.12
CA GLY A 115 4.05 13.93 -9.01
C GLY A 115 3.32 12.64 -9.36
N LEU A 116 2.10 12.72 -9.92
CA LEU A 116 1.33 11.54 -10.33
C LEU A 116 2.05 10.74 -11.43
N CYS A 117 2.68 11.42 -12.40
CA CYS A 117 3.44 10.76 -13.46
C CYS A 117 4.76 10.15 -12.97
N ALA A 118 5.31 10.62 -11.84
CA ALA A 118 6.52 10.07 -11.23
C ALA A 118 6.25 8.78 -10.43
N LEU A 119 5.08 8.67 -9.77
CA LEU A 119 4.75 7.53 -8.91
C LEU A 119 5.03 6.14 -9.52
N PRO A 120 4.69 5.87 -10.81
CA PRO A 120 4.96 4.55 -11.42
C PRO A 120 6.43 4.15 -11.49
N GLN A 121 7.35 5.11 -11.35
CA GLN A 121 8.80 4.88 -11.33
C GLN A 121 9.36 4.80 -9.90
N LEU A 122 8.56 5.16 -8.90
CA LEU A 122 8.97 5.16 -7.49
C LEU A 122 8.67 3.80 -6.86
N TYR A 123 9.49 2.81 -7.20
CA TYR A 123 9.47 1.47 -6.63
C TYR A 123 10.89 0.93 -6.42
N GLY A 124 11.09 0.10 -5.42
CA GLY A 124 12.39 -0.48 -5.10
C GLY A 124 12.62 -0.64 -3.60
N ASP A 125 13.88 -0.52 -3.17
CA ASP A 125 14.26 -0.60 -1.77
C ASP A 125 13.97 0.72 -1.01
N VAL A 126 14.44 0.82 0.22
CA VAL A 126 14.20 1.98 1.09
C VAL A 126 14.69 3.32 0.51
N GLN A 127 15.62 3.30 -0.43
CA GLN A 127 16.15 4.52 -1.06
C GLN A 127 15.09 5.24 -1.90
N VAL A 128 14.10 4.50 -2.41
CA VAL A 128 12.96 5.09 -3.14
C VAL A 128 12.17 6.10 -2.30
N LEU A 129 12.14 5.95 -0.98
CA LEU A 129 11.47 6.89 -0.09
C LEU A 129 12.21 8.24 -0.02
N ASP A 130 13.54 8.24 -0.16
CA ASP A 130 14.34 9.47 -0.24
C ASP A 130 14.21 10.13 -1.62
N GLU A 131 14.07 9.33 -2.68
CA GLU A 131 13.79 9.82 -4.02
C GLU A 131 12.40 10.46 -4.08
N ALA A 132 11.39 9.80 -3.53
CA ALA A 132 10.04 10.33 -3.42
C ALA A 132 10.01 11.68 -2.69
N GLN A 133 10.74 11.80 -1.58
CA GLN A 133 10.82 13.05 -0.82
C GLN A 133 11.45 14.21 -1.62
N LYS A 134 12.30 13.92 -2.61
CA LYS A 134 12.93 14.92 -3.46
C LYS A 134 12.07 15.34 -4.65
N CYS A 135 11.31 14.40 -5.23
CA CYS A 135 10.60 14.65 -6.49
C CYS A 135 9.08 14.90 -6.31
N LEU A 136 8.51 14.51 -5.19
CA LEU A 136 7.09 14.75 -4.92
C LEU A 136 6.88 16.09 -4.18
N PRO A 137 5.74 16.77 -4.42
CA PRO A 137 5.39 17.98 -3.67
C PRO A 137 5.30 17.70 -2.17
N SER A 138 6.02 18.46 -1.35
CA SER A 138 5.95 18.35 0.11
C SER A 138 4.61 18.86 0.62
N SER A 139 4.01 18.12 1.53
CA SER A 139 2.86 18.52 2.33
C SER A 139 2.89 17.76 3.66
N PRO A 140 2.19 18.22 4.72
CA PRO A 140 2.18 17.49 5.99
C PRO A 140 1.70 16.03 5.83
N LEU A 141 0.76 15.76 4.91
CA LEU A 141 0.25 14.43 4.65
C LEU A 141 1.28 13.56 3.91
N MET A 142 1.95 14.10 2.88
CA MET A 142 3.03 13.44 2.14
C MET A 142 4.19 13.09 3.08
N ASP A 143 4.66 14.07 3.83
CA ASP A 143 5.80 13.91 4.73
C ASP A 143 5.51 12.88 5.82
N SER A 144 4.28 12.89 6.39
CA SER A 144 3.83 11.89 7.35
C SER A 144 3.78 10.48 6.75
N ALA A 145 3.25 10.33 5.53
CA ALA A 145 3.17 9.02 4.87
C ALA A 145 4.57 8.43 4.62
N LEU A 146 5.49 9.22 4.05
CA LEU A 146 6.86 8.77 3.80
C LEU A 146 7.62 8.47 5.11
N GLN A 147 7.43 9.27 6.16
CA GLN A 147 8.03 9.03 7.47
C GLN A 147 7.51 7.74 8.10
N ASN A 148 6.21 7.45 7.97
CA ASN A 148 5.62 6.21 8.49
C ASN A 148 6.22 4.97 7.81
N LEU A 149 6.37 4.99 6.49
CA LEU A 149 7.03 3.90 5.76
C LEU A 149 8.50 3.73 6.18
N LYS A 150 9.25 4.82 6.34
CA LYS A 150 10.64 4.78 6.85
C LYS A 150 10.72 4.21 8.27
N TRP A 151 9.80 4.61 9.14
CA TRP A 151 9.73 4.14 10.53
C TRP A 151 9.47 2.63 10.61
N LEU A 152 8.55 2.11 9.79
CA LEU A 152 8.28 0.68 9.69
C LEU A 152 9.49 -0.08 9.13
N ALA A 153 10.09 0.42 8.03
CA ALA A 153 11.26 -0.22 7.42
C ALA A 153 12.42 -0.40 8.40
N GLN A 154 12.67 0.61 9.24
CA GLN A 154 13.73 0.56 10.25
C GLN A 154 13.51 -0.53 11.31
N ARG A 155 12.24 -0.85 11.60
CA ARG A 155 11.87 -1.86 12.62
C ARG A 155 11.73 -3.26 12.08
N LEU A 156 11.51 -3.39 10.77
CA LEU A 156 11.33 -4.63 10.05
C LEU A 156 12.61 -5.04 9.29
N GLY A 157 13.79 -4.64 9.80
CA GLY A 157 15.08 -4.83 9.14
C GLY A 157 15.56 -6.30 9.02
N ASP A 158 14.81 -7.24 9.58
CA ASP A 158 15.05 -8.68 9.50
C ASP A 158 14.40 -9.34 8.26
N VAL A 159 13.60 -8.57 7.50
CA VAL A 159 12.95 -9.02 6.26
C VAL A 159 13.33 -8.11 5.09
N ARG A 160 13.51 -8.71 3.90
CA ARG A 160 13.70 -7.92 2.68
C ARG A 160 12.46 -7.06 2.46
N THR A 161 12.63 -5.74 2.46
CA THR A 161 11.55 -4.78 2.30
C THR A 161 11.67 -4.05 0.97
N THR A 162 10.55 -3.95 0.25
CA THR A 162 10.39 -3.17 -0.97
C THR A 162 9.22 -2.21 -0.84
N PHE A 163 9.16 -1.25 -1.75
CA PHE A 163 8.09 -0.24 -1.81
C PHE A 163 7.61 -0.09 -3.24
N ASP A 164 6.32 0.11 -3.43
CA ASP A 164 5.72 0.51 -4.71
C ASP A 164 4.70 1.63 -4.45
N LEU A 165 5.12 2.89 -4.67
CA LEU A 165 4.30 4.04 -4.31
C LEU A 165 3.12 4.28 -5.26
N ALA A 166 3.03 3.50 -6.35
CA ALA A 166 1.87 3.48 -7.26
C ALA A 166 0.91 2.31 -6.99
N ASP A 167 1.20 1.42 -6.03
CA ASP A 167 0.31 0.30 -5.73
C ASP A 167 -0.95 0.75 -4.99
N LEU A 168 -2.04 0.80 -5.73
CA LEU A 168 -3.37 1.21 -5.24
C LEU A 168 -4.35 0.04 -5.10
N ARG A 169 -3.89 -1.20 -5.06
CA ARG A 169 -4.77 -2.35 -4.85
C ARG A 169 -5.52 -2.21 -3.53
N GLY A 170 -6.84 -2.22 -3.58
CA GLY A 170 -7.68 -2.01 -2.40
C GLY A 170 -7.77 -0.56 -1.90
N TYR A 171 -7.34 0.44 -2.68
CA TYR A 171 -7.34 1.86 -2.32
C TYR A 171 -8.63 2.34 -1.63
N ALA A 172 -9.79 1.93 -2.12
CA ALA A 172 -11.07 2.34 -1.54
C ALA A 172 -11.31 1.83 -0.10
N TYR A 173 -10.52 0.89 0.36
CA TYR A 173 -10.63 0.28 1.70
C TYR A 173 -9.58 0.82 2.68
N TYR A 174 -8.37 1.12 2.21
CA TYR A 174 -7.26 1.54 3.06
C TYR A 174 -7.23 3.07 3.26
N THR A 175 -6.79 3.49 4.45
CA THR A 175 -6.62 4.91 4.81
C THR A 175 -5.21 5.25 5.27
N GLY A 176 -4.27 4.34 5.13
CA GLY A 176 -2.87 4.49 5.57
C GLY A 176 -1.96 3.46 4.91
N VAL A 177 -1.06 2.91 5.71
CA VAL A 177 -0.11 1.91 5.25
C VAL A 177 -0.82 0.66 4.76
N ARG A 178 -0.36 0.14 3.64
CA ARG A 178 -0.74 -1.15 3.09
C ARG A 178 0.52 -1.97 2.88
N PHE A 179 0.44 -3.27 3.13
CA PHE A 179 1.54 -4.19 2.88
C PHE A 179 1.08 -5.49 2.21
N ALA A 180 2.03 -6.17 1.59
CA ALA A 180 1.89 -7.52 1.09
C ALA A 180 3.17 -8.31 1.36
N LEU A 181 3.04 -9.60 1.64
CA LEU A 181 4.15 -10.52 1.80
C LEU A 181 4.16 -11.47 0.60
N PHE A 182 5.26 -11.49 -0.12
CA PHE A 182 5.50 -12.36 -1.26
C PHE A 182 6.46 -13.46 -0.83
N GLY A 183 6.01 -14.73 -0.89
CA GLY A 183 6.85 -15.89 -0.66
C GLY A 183 7.39 -16.44 -1.98
N GLY A 184 8.56 -17.07 -1.91
CA GLY A 184 9.21 -17.69 -3.03
C GLY A 184 10.61 -17.12 -3.30
N ASP A 185 11.45 -17.94 -3.87
CA ASP A 185 12.72 -17.49 -4.44
C ASP A 185 12.39 -16.63 -5.65
N GLY A 186 12.54 -15.30 -5.51
CA GLY A 186 12.25 -14.30 -6.53
C GLY A 186 13.22 -14.36 -7.69
#